data_75608664281155b9a666f897f4e7b3b3
#
_entry.id   75608664281155b9a666f897f4e7b3b3
#
_cell.length_a   1.000
_cell.length_b   1.000
_cell.length_c   1.000
_cell.angle_alpha   90.00
_cell.angle_beta   90.00
_cell.angle_gamma   90.00
#
_symmetry.space_group_name_H-M   'P 1'
#
loop_
_entity.id
_entity.type
_entity.pdbx_description
1 polymer ?
#
loop_
_entity_poly.entity_id
_entity_poly.type
_entity_poly.pdbx_seq_one_letter_code
_entity_poly.pdbx_strand_id
1 'polypeptide(L)'
;MKKKFAFSIIVLFIINVLLAESNSEKFWNLWNKENEEPATEFLKEWEKKNKKDPELYVCYFNMYITKASKEQMYVESFLPPNFDGQYMEGQNENGDKIYIYSITDYDDDLCKKAFEYIDKGLYYNPKRLDMHFGKAQLYFMRKEYKQQADVIKNIFELNKKYKTSWLWSNNETIKTANIGFAESMHEYILKWYNTKDESTFPLMKEIALLYVEQYPDDVIAYNDVGIAAMFTNDLEMAKQYFQKGYELDPSDMLLLSNLARVCYNLGDKESSKKYYTIMSLSENPDESEYAKNILSNYFVE
;
A
#
# COMPACT_ATOMS: atom_id res chain seq x y z
N MET A 1 19.41 -54.65 -47.46
CA MET A 1 18.20 -54.08 -46.78
C MET A 1 18.39 -52.59 -46.64
N LYS A 2 17.69 -51.77 -47.45
CA LYS A 2 17.77 -50.30 -47.42
C LYS A 2 16.61 -49.82 -46.53
N LYS A 3 16.89 -49.27 -45.33
CA LYS A 3 15.88 -48.59 -44.48
C LYS A 3 15.64 -47.19 -45.05
N LYS A 4 14.42 -46.94 -45.52
CA LYS A 4 13.96 -45.62 -45.87
C LYS A 4 13.58 -44.90 -44.59
N PHE A 5 14.26 -43.78 -44.28
CA PHE A 5 13.86 -42.82 -43.27
C PHE A 5 12.79 -41.90 -43.87
N ALA A 6 11.58 -41.99 -43.36
CA ALA A 6 10.54 -41.03 -43.68
C ALA A 6 10.75 -39.81 -42.80
N PHE A 7 11.06 -38.67 -43.40
CA PHE A 7 11.12 -37.35 -42.73
C PHE A 7 9.70 -36.81 -42.68
N SER A 8 9.05 -36.91 -41.49
CA SER A 8 7.80 -36.23 -41.25
C SER A 8 8.08 -34.74 -41.01
N ILE A 9 7.73 -33.90 -41.97
CA ILE A 9 7.73 -32.45 -41.83
C ILE A 9 6.51 -32.12 -40.98
N ILE A 10 6.73 -31.81 -39.69
CA ILE A 10 5.72 -31.20 -38.83
C ILE A 10 5.67 -29.72 -39.23
N VAL A 11 4.63 -29.33 -39.98
CA VAL A 11 4.32 -27.94 -40.23
C VAL A 11 3.67 -27.40 -38.96
N LEU A 12 4.47 -26.69 -38.14
CA LEU A 12 3.96 -25.91 -37.02
C LEU A 12 3.19 -24.71 -37.62
N PHE A 13 1.88 -24.78 -37.64
CA PHE A 13 1.01 -23.62 -37.80
C PHE A 13 1.16 -22.78 -36.54
N ILE A 14 2.03 -21.76 -36.58
CA ILE A 14 1.99 -20.66 -35.61
C ILE A 14 0.75 -19.86 -35.94
N ILE A 15 -0.36 -20.17 -35.25
CA ILE A 15 -1.53 -19.29 -35.22
C ILE A 15 -1.06 -18.06 -34.44
N ASN A 16 -0.66 -17.01 -35.15
CA ASN A 16 -0.59 -15.67 -34.58
C ASN A 16 -2.06 -15.26 -34.29
N VAL A 17 -2.53 -15.58 -33.10
CA VAL A 17 -3.69 -14.93 -32.54
C VAL A 17 -3.24 -13.48 -32.29
N LEU A 18 -3.48 -12.61 -33.26
CA LEU A 18 -3.49 -11.17 -33.04
C LEU A 18 -4.58 -10.93 -31.98
N LEU A 19 -4.20 -10.91 -30.72
CA LEU A 19 -5.08 -10.40 -29.66
C LEU A 19 -5.40 -8.97 -30.08
N ALA A 20 -6.68 -8.70 -30.29
CA ALA A 20 -7.11 -7.35 -30.62
C ALA A 20 -6.69 -6.44 -29.47
N GLU A 21 -6.02 -5.34 -29.80
CA GLU A 21 -5.60 -4.33 -28.83
C GLU A 21 -6.79 -3.89 -27.98
N SER A 22 -6.64 -3.93 -26.66
CA SER A 22 -7.69 -3.49 -25.73
C SER A 22 -7.97 -2.00 -25.86
N ASN A 23 -9.15 -1.56 -25.43
CA ASN A 23 -9.45 -0.13 -25.43
C ASN A 23 -8.52 0.66 -24.50
N SER A 24 -8.05 0.08 -23.39
CA SER A 24 -7.07 0.71 -22.53
C SER A 24 -5.72 0.91 -23.24
N GLU A 25 -5.22 -0.10 -23.95
CA GLU A 25 -3.99 0.02 -24.75
C GLU A 25 -4.14 1.09 -25.84
N LYS A 26 -5.26 1.09 -26.58
CA LYS A 26 -5.55 2.14 -27.57
C LYS A 26 -5.54 3.53 -26.96
N PHE A 27 -6.17 3.70 -25.81
CA PHE A 27 -6.18 4.97 -25.12
C PHE A 27 -4.74 5.41 -24.78
N TRP A 28 -3.93 4.53 -24.17
CA TRP A 28 -2.57 4.89 -23.79
C TRP A 28 -1.65 5.16 -24.99
N ASN A 29 -1.88 4.52 -26.12
CA ASN A 29 -1.17 4.81 -27.38
C ASN A 29 -1.55 6.17 -27.97
N LEU A 30 -2.77 6.66 -27.71
CA LEU A 30 -3.23 7.98 -28.13
C LEU A 30 -2.89 9.08 -27.11
N TRP A 31 -2.62 8.72 -25.85
CA TRP A 31 -2.41 9.68 -24.79
C TRP A 31 -1.10 10.44 -24.95
N ASN A 32 -1.23 11.77 -25.03
CA ASN A 32 -0.11 12.70 -24.96
C ASN A 32 -0.53 13.93 -24.17
N LYS A 33 0.23 14.29 -23.13
CA LYS A 33 -0.07 15.42 -22.24
C LYS A 33 -0.10 16.77 -23.00
N GLU A 34 0.70 16.90 -24.04
CA GLU A 34 0.77 18.12 -24.88
C GLU A 34 -0.31 18.18 -25.97
N ASN A 35 -0.84 17.02 -26.36
CA ASN A 35 -1.93 16.89 -27.34
C ASN A 35 -2.92 15.81 -26.89
N GLU A 36 -3.81 16.16 -26.00
CA GLU A 36 -4.76 15.24 -25.38
C GLU A 36 -6.03 14.98 -26.18
N GLU A 37 -6.28 15.76 -27.24
CA GLU A 37 -7.53 15.72 -28.02
C GLU A 37 -7.85 14.31 -28.57
N PRO A 38 -6.92 13.58 -29.23
CA PRO A 38 -7.22 12.26 -29.76
C PRO A 38 -7.63 11.24 -28.68
N ALA A 39 -6.94 11.23 -27.53
CA ALA A 39 -7.26 10.35 -26.41
C ALA A 39 -8.60 10.71 -25.76
N THR A 40 -8.87 12.01 -25.62
CA THR A 40 -10.13 12.50 -25.04
C THR A 40 -11.33 12.18 -25.93
N GLU A 41 -11.21 12.33 -27.26
CA GLU A 41 -12.26 11.94 -28.20
C GLU A 41 -12.49 10.43 -28.15
N PHE A 42 -11.42 9.64 -28.12
CA PHE A 42 -11.54 8.19 -28.01
C PHE A 42 -12.29 7.77 -26.72
N LEU A 43 -12.00 8.38 -25.57
CA LEU A 43 -12.74 8.10 -24.34
C LEU A 43 -14.23 8.46 -24.45
N LYS A 44 -14.57 9.58 -25.07
CA LYS A 44 -15.98 9.96 -25.30
C LYS A 44 -16.71 8.95 -26.20
N GLU A 45 -16.06 8.46 -27.24
CA GLU A 45 -16.64 7.45 -28.13
C GLU A 45 -16.76 6.09 -27.42
N TRP A 46 -15.78 5.73 -26.59
CA TRP A 46 -15.86 4.52 -25.77
C TRP A 46 -17.00 4.61 -24.75
N GLU A 47 -17.16 5.75 -24.06
CA GLU A 47 -18.27 5.98 -23.14
C GLU A 47 -19.65 5.84 -23.80
N LYS A 48 -19.83 6.37 -25.02
CA LYS A 48 -21.08 6.20 -25.80
C LYS A 48 -21.39 4.73 -26.08
N LYS A 49 -20.36 3.93 -26.39
CA LYS A 49 -20.49 2.51 -26.73
C LYS A 49 -20.71 1.62 -25.52
N ASN A 50 -19.98 1.87 -24.44
CA ASN A 50 -20.03 1.04 -23.23
C ASN A 50 -19.74 1.87 -21.96
N LYS A 51 -20.75 2.60 -21.50
CA LYS A 51 -20.64 3.44 -20.29
C LYS A 51 -20.49 2.68 -18.97
N LYS A 52 -20.52 1.33 -18.98
CA LYS A 52 -20.34 0.51 -17.77
C LYS A 52 -18.98 -0.16 -17.71
N ASP A 53 -18.14 0.04 -18.71
CA ASP A 53 -16.81 -0.53 -18.76
C ASP A 53 -15.93 0.06 -17.65
N PRO A 54 -15.41 -0.73 -16.71
CA PRO A 54 -14.57 -0.21 -15.63
C PRO A 54 -13.26 0.41 -16.15
N GLU A 55 -12.66 -0.17 -17.19
CA GLU A 55 -11.38 0.31 -17.74
C GLU A 55 -11.51 1.73 -18.35
N LEU A 56 -12.69 2.10 -18.84
CA LEU A 56 -12.98 3.46 -19.28
C LEU A 56 -12.74 4.46 -18.14
N TYR A 57 -13.23 4.16 -16.94
CA TYR A 57 -13.12 5.06 -15.79
C TYR A 57 -11.73 5.05 -15.19
N VAL A 58 -11.02 3.92 -15.24
CA VAL A 58 -9.60 3.85 -14.89
C VAL A 58 -8.77 4.74 -15.82
N CYS A 59 -9.06 4.73 -17.14
CA CYS A 59 -8.38 5.61 -18.09
C CYS A 59 -8.68 7.09 -17.83
N TYR A 60 -9.93 7.48 -17.62
CA TYR A 60 -10.27 8.86 -17.24
C TYR A 60 -9.57 9.28 -15.94
N PHE A 61 -9.62 8.46 -14.92
CA PHE A 61 -9.01 8.73 -13.62
C PHE A 61 -7.51 8.98 -13.75
N ASN A 62 -6.78 8.07 -14.38
CA ASN A 62 -5.34 8.19 -14.56
C ASN A 62 -4.96 9.37 -15.46
N MET A 63 -5.73 9.66 -16.52
CA MET A 63 -5.54 10.83 -17.37
C MET A 63 -5.60 12.12 -16.55
N TYR A 64 -6.64 12.27 -15.71
CA TYR A 64 -6.78 13.47 -14.90
C TYR A 64 -5.72 13.61 -13.82
N ILE A 65 -5.27 12.49 -13.20
CA ILE A 65 -4.14 12.51 -12.26
C ILE A 65 -2.85 12.96 -12.96
N THR A 66 -2.57 12.40 -14.14
CA THR A 66 -1.38 12.77 -14.93
C THR A 66 -1.40 14.25 -15.32
N LYS A 67 -2.58 14.80 -15.66
CA LYS A 67 -2.74 16.23 -15.93
C LYS A 67 -2.60 17.07 -14.66
N ALA A 68 -3.12 16.62 -13.54
CA ALA A 68 -3.09 17.32 -12.27
C ALA A 68 -1.69 17.44 -11.69
N SER A 69 -0.84 16.41 -11.92
CA SER A 69 0.50 16.35 -11.34
C SER A 69 1.41 17.45 -11.93
N LYS A 70 2.03 18.22 -11.04
CA LYS A 70 3.01 19.28 -11.34
C LYS A 70 4.25 19.00 -10.49
N GLU A 71 5.27 18.46 -11.13
CA GLU A 71 6.56 18.23 -10.46
C GLU A 71 7.39 19.52 -10.47
N GLN A 72 7.86 19.91 -9.30
CA GLN A 72 8.77 21.06 -9.12
C GLN A 72 10.07 20.56 -8.53
N MET A 73 11.18 20.94 -9.15
CA MET A 73 12.53 20.62 -8.69
C MET A 73 13.04 21.76 -7.80
N TYR A 74 13.66 21.39 -6.70
CA TYR A 74 14.27 22.28 -5.72
C TYR A 74 15.76 22.00 -5.57
N VAL A 75 16.55 23.06 -5.39
CA VAL A 75 17.97 22.99 -5.07
C VAL A 75 18.22 23.89 -3.86
N GLU A 76 18.37 23.29 -2.70
CA GLU A 76 18.41 24.04 -1.43
C GLU A 76 19.51 23.52 -0.50
N SER A 77 19.91 24.33 0.49
CA SER A 77 20.91 23.95 1.49
C SER A 77 20.38 23.01 2.58
N PHE A 78 19.08 22.77 2.63
CA PHE A 78 18.42 21.87 3.59
C PHE A 78 17.23 21.17 2.92
N LEU A 79 16.83 20.01 3.47
CA LEU A 79 15.59 19.34 3.11
C LEU A 79 14.41 19.91 3.92
N PRO A 80 13.19 19.94 3.37
CA PRO A 80 12.01 20.27 4.15
C PRO A 80 11.88 19.37 5.40
N PRO A 81 11.32 19.87 6.50
CA PRO A 81 11.03 19.05 7.66
C PRO A 81 10.19 17.80 7.27
N ASN A 82 10.58 16.64 7.76
CA ASN A 82 9.91 15.36 7.47
C ASN A 82 9.82 15.01 5.97
N PHE A 83 10.80 15.46 5.18
CA PHE A 83 10.87 15.09 3.76
C PHE A 83 11.10 13.58 3.63
N ASP A 84 10.16 12.89 2.99
CA ASP A 84 10.14 11.45 2.78
C ASP A 84 10.43 11.03 1.32
N GLY A 85 10.71 12.03 0.45
CA GLY A 85 11.04 11.85 -0.96
C GLY A 85 12.49 11.47 -1.21
N GLN A 86 12.77 11.12 -2.46
CA GLN A 86 14.14 10.90 -2.92
C GLN A 86 14.86 12.24 -3.12
N TYR A 87 16.14 12.29 -2.79
CA TYR A 87 16.99 13.45 -3.02
C TYR A 87 18.41 13.03 -3.43
N MET A 88 19.10 13.95 -4.06
CA MET A 88 20.54 13.87 -4.34
C MET A 88 21.27 14.90 -3.49
N GLU A 89 22.45 14.53 -2.99
CA GLU A 89 23.36 15.48 -2.33
C GLU A 89 24.42 15.97 -3.33
N GLY A 90 24.75 17.25 -3.24
CA GLY A 90 25.77 17.88 -4.05
C GLY A 90 26.48 18.99 -3.29
N GLN A 91 27.35 19.73 -3.99
CA GLN A 91 27.98 20.97 -3.48
C GLN A 91 27.73 22.08 -4.49
N ASN A 92 27.52 23.32 -3.99
CA ASN A 92 27.48 24.51 -4.81
C ASN A 92 28.91 24.97 -5.20
N GLU A 93 29.00 26.03 -5.97
CA GLU A 93 30.31 26.60 -6.41
C GLU A 93 31.21 27.04 -5.25
N ASN A 94 30.66 27.33 -4.08
CA ASN A 94 31.40 27.70 -2.86
C ASN A 94 31.81 26.48 -2.02
N GLY A 95 31.42 25.24 -2.41
CA GLY A 95 31.70 24.04 -1.66
C GLY A 95 30.67 23.72 -0.57
N ASP A 96 29.57 24.52 -0.45
CA ASP A 96 28.52 24.26 0.54
C ASP A 96 27.64 23.11 0.10
N LYS A 97 27.16 22.30 1.06
CA LYS A 97 26.27 21.18 0.80
C LYS A 97 24.90 21.67 0.30
N ILE A 98 24.43 21.05 -0.77
CA ILE A 98 23.09 21.28 -1.33
C ILE A 98 22.34 19.96 -1.48
N TYR A 99 21.00 20.04 -1.49
CA TYR A 99 20.07 18.95 -1.75
C TYR A 99 19.27 19.27 -2.99
N ILE A 100 19.16 18.28 -3.88
CA ILE A 100 18.35 18.35 -5.11
C ILE A 100 17.22 17.35 -4.94
N TYR A 101 15.99 17.82 -4.92
CA TYR A 101 14.80 16.99 -4.73
C TYR A 101 13.62 17.54 -5.53
N SER A 102 12.59 16.71 -5.73
CA SER A 102 11.34 17.16 -6.34
C SER A 102 10.17 17.01 -5.39
N ILE A 103 9.21 17.92 -5.53
CA ILE A 103 7.89 17.82 -4.90
C ILE A 103 6.85 17.80 -6.01
N THR A 104 5.88 16.88 -5.89
CA THR A 104 4.74 16.81 -6.79
C THR A 104 3.53 17.44 -6.13
N ASP A 105 3.07 18.55 -6.71
CA ASP A 105 1.79 19.17 -6.37
C ASP A 105 0.70 18.69 -7.32
N TYR A 106 -0.54 18.78 -6.88
CA TYR A 106 -1.70 18.33 -7.63
C TYR A 106 -2.72 19.47 -7.77
N ASP A 107 -3.13 19.73 -9.01
CA ASP A 107 -4.19 20.69 -9.32
C ASP A 107 -5.54 20.18 -8.79
N ASP A 108 -6.18 21.00 -7.94
CA ASP A 108 -7.41 20.62 -7.23
C ASP A 108 -8.60 20.33 -8.16
N ASP A 109 -8.79 21.16 -9.20
CA ASP A 109 -9.91 21.00 -10.13
C ASP A 109 -9.77 19.75 -10.99
N LEU A 110 -8.53 19.42 -11.38
CA LEU A 110 -8.25 18.21 -12.14
C LEU A 110 -8.34 16.96 -11.24
N CYS A 111 -7.89 17.02 -10.00
CA CYS A 111 -8.10 15.94 -9.03
C CYS A 111 -9.58 15.71 -8.75
N LYS A 112 -10.37 16.77 -8.61
CA LYS A 112 -11.82 16.65 -8.46
C LYS A 112 -12.46 15.89 -9.63
N LYS A 113 -12.05 16.18 -10.87
CA LYS A 113 -12.50 15.42 -12.03
C LYS A 113 -12.05 13.96 -11.98
N ALA A 114 -10.81 13.69 -11.55
CA ALA A 114 -10.37 12.31 -11.35
C ALA A 114 -11.29 11.57 -10.36
N PHE A 115 -11.60 12.17 -9.20
CA PHE A 115 -12.53 11.59 -8.23
C PHE A 115 -13.95 11.39 -8.80
N GLU A 116 -14.49 12.35 -9.55
CA GLU A 116 -15.80 12.21 -10.20
C GLU A 116 -15.86 11.01 -11.15
N TYR A 117 -14.82 10.78 -11.95
CA TYR A 117 -14.78 9.65 -12.88
C TYR A 117 -14.58 8.32 -12.16
N ILE A 118 -13.69 8.24 -11.16
CA ILE A 118 -13.51 6.97 -10.43
C ILE A 118 -14.77 6.61 -9.65
N ASP A 119 -15.48 7.59 -9.06
CA ASP A 119 -16.74 7.37 -8.35
C ASP A 119 -17.86 6.91 -9.29
N LYS A 120 -17.93 7.47 -10.49
CA LYS A 120 -18.85 6.99 -11.53
C LYS A 120 -18.53 5.55 -11.95
N GLY A 121 -17.25 5.22 -12.07
CA GLY A 121 -16.81 3.86 -12.34
C GLY A 121 -17.18 2.88 -11.24
N LEU A 122 -16.96 3.25 -9.98
CA LEU A 122 -17.32 2.45 -8.80
C LEU A 122 -18.85 2.30 -8.63
N TYR A 123 -19.63 3.29 -9.05
CA TYR A 123 -21.09 3.17 -9.09
C TYR A 123 -21.55 2.01 -10.01
N TYR A 124 -20.92 1.85 -11.18
CA TYR A 124 -21.23 0.75 -12.08
C TYR A 124 -20.53 -0.57 -11.71
N ASN A 125 -19.35 -0.48 -11.09
CA ASN A 125 -18.47 -1.61 -10.85
C ASN A 125 -17.98 -1.63 -9.39
N PRO A 126 -18.87 -1.75 -8.40
CA PRO A 126 -18.52 -1.58 -6.98
C PRO A 126 -17.58 -2.66 -6.43
N LYS A 127 -17.36 -3.76 -7.17
CA LYS A 127 -16.45 -4.85 -6.80
C LYS A 127 -15.01 -4.67 -7.31
N ARG A 128 -14.72 -3.62 -8.05
CA ARG A 128 -13.38 -3.33 -8.58
C ARG A 128 -12.50 -2.75 -7.48
N LEU A 129 -11.78 -3.63 -6.77
CA LEU A 129 -10.93 -3.26 -5.64
C LEU A 129 -9.79 -2.33 -6.06
N ASP A 130 -9.21 -2.54 -7.23
CA ASP A 130 -8.19 -1.66 -7.81
C ASP A 130 -8.65 -0.20 -7.96
N MET A 131 -9.93 0.02 -8.31
CA MET A 131 -10.50 1.35 -8.42
C MET A 131 -10.64 2.02 -7.03
N HIS A 132 -11.05 1.27 -6.00
CA HIS A 132 -11.05 1.76 -4.62
C HIS A 132 -9.64 2.10 -4.16
N PHE A 133 -8.66 1.24 -4.46
CA PHE A 133 -7.26 1.48 -4.12
C PHE A 133 -6.68 2.67 -4.87
N GLY A 134 -7.00 2.84 -6.15
CA GLY A 134 -6.61 4.03 -6.91
C GLY A 134 -7.12 5.32 -6.27
N LYS A 135 -8.40 5.32 -5.86
CA LYS A 135 -9.00 6.46 -5.14
C LYS A 135 -8.28 6.75 -3.80
N ALA A 136 -8.01 5.71 -3.00
CA ALA A 136 -7.28 5.83 -1.75
C ALA A 136 -5.84 6.34 -1.97
N GLN A 137 -5.18 5.87 -3.04
CA GLN A 137 -3.82 6.29 -3.38
C GLN A 137 -3.75 7.77 -3.77
N LEU A 138 -4.74 8.31 -4.51
CA LEU A 138 -4.75 9.73 -4.85
C LEU A 138 -4.90 10.60 -3.60
N TYR A 139 -5.75 10.22 -2.64
CA TYR A 139 -5.83 10.90 -1.34
C TYR A 139 -4.50 10.86 -0.58
N PHE A 140 -3.80 9.70 -0.60
CA PHE A 140 -2.48 9.58 0.02
C PHE A 140 -1.46 10.54 -0.61
N MET A 141 -1.38 10.57 -1.94
CA MET A 141 -0.46 11.42 -2.68
C MET A 141 -0.70 12.91 -2.41
N ARG A 142 -1.94 13.28 -2.12
CA ARG A 142 -2.35 14.65 -1.74
C ARG A 142 -2.23 14.94 -0.24
N LYS A 143 -1.76 13.96 0.55
CA LYS A 143 -1.68 14.01 2.03
C LYS A 143 -3.06 14.24 2.70
N GLU A 144 -4.13 13.87 2.04
CA GLU A 144 -5.51 13.90 2.52
C GLU A 144 -5.85 12.59 3.25
N TYR A 145 -5.09 12.32 4.33
CA TYR A 145 -5.10 11.01 5.01
C TYR A 145 -6.45 10.64 5.63
N LYS A 146 -7.23 11.65 6.09
CA LYS A 146 -8.58 11.38 6.61
C LYS A 146 -9.51 10.84 5.53
N GLN A 147 -9.52 11.47 4.35
CA GLN A 147 -10.33 11.03 3.21
C GLN A 147 -9.86 9.65 2.71
N GLN A 148 -8.54 9.40 2.72
CA GLN A 148 -8.00 8.07 2.45
C GLN A 148 -8.53 7.03 3.43
N ALA A 149 -8.49 7.31 4.74
CA ALA A 149 -9.01 6.43 5.77
C ALA A 149 -10.51 6.14 5.58
N ASP A 150 -11.30 7.14 5.19
CA ASP A 150 -12.73 6.95 4.92
C ASP A 150 -12.97 6.00 3.72
N VAL A 151 -12.14 6.07 2.68
CA VAL A 151 -12.18 5.11 1.57
C VAL A 151 -11.82 3.70 2.06
N ILE A 152 -10.77 3.55 2.87
CA ILE A 152 -10.33 2.25 3.40
C ILE A 152 -11.39 1.66 4.33
N LYS A 153 -12.01 2.45 5.20
CA LYS A 153 -13.14 2.01 6.04
C LYS A 153 -14.30 1.49 5.21
N ASN A 154 -14.65 2.20 4.14
CA ASN A 154 -15.68 1.73 3.20
C ASN A 154 -15.29 0.41 2.52
N ILE A 155 -14.00 0.21 2.17
CA ILE A 155 -13.53 -1.07 1.61
C ILE A 155 -13.74 -2.21 2.62
N PHE A 156 -13.48 -2.01 3.93
CA PHE A 156 -13.76 -3.01 4.96
C PHE A 156 -15.26 -3.33 5.06
N GLU A 157 -16.14 -2.33 5.00
CA GLU A 157 -17.58 -2.56 5.01
C GLU A 157 -18.05 -3.35 3.77
N LEU A 158 -17.52 -3.02 2.61
CA LEU A 158 -17.80 -3.75 1.37
C LEU A 158 -17.22 -5.17 1.39
N ASN A 159 -16.09 -5.39 2.07
CA ASN A 159 -15.48 -6.70 2.20
C ASN A 159 -16.38 -7.70 2.96
N LYS A 160 -17.11 -7.23 3.97
CA LYS A 160 -18.13 -8.04 4.67
C LYS A 160 -19.14 -8.63 3.68
N LYS A 161 -19.46 -7.89 2.61
CA LYS A 161 -20.42 -8.29 1.57
C LYS A 161 -19.76 -9.08 0.43
N TYR A 162 -18.62 -8.65 -0.05
CA TYR A 162 -18.00 -9.19 -1.27
C TYR A 162 -17.02 -10.32 -1.00
N LYS A 163 -16.32 -10.28 0.13
CA LYS A 163 -15.34 -11.31 0.53
C LYS A 163 -14.39 -11.67 -0.63
N THR A 164 -14.46 -12.93 -1.09
CA THR A 164 -13.61 -13.45 -2.17
C THR A 164 -14.07 -13.06 -3.58
N SER A 165 -15.18 -12.31 -3.72
CA SER A 165 -15.73 -11.93 -5.03
C SER A 165 -15.27 -10.55 -5.52
N TRP A 166 -14.23 -9.98 -4.91
CA TRP A 166 -13.57 -8.80 -5.42
C TRP A 166 -12.93 -9.03 -6.79
N LEU A 167 -12.94 -8.00 -7.60
CA LEU A 167 -12.35 -7.98 -8.93
C LEU A 167 -11.18 -6.99 -8.97
N TRP A 168 -10.26 -7.26 -9.87
CA TRP A 168 -9.10 -6.43 -10.21
C TRP A 168 -9.19 -5.95 -11.65
N SER A 169 -8.14 -5.31 -12.18
CA SER A 169 -8.04 -4.89 -13.58
C SER A 169 -8.51 -5.98 -14.54
N ASN A 170 -9.15 -5.59 -15.62
CA ASN A 170 -9.76 -6.48 -16.61
C ASN A 170 -10.80 -7.45 -16.05
N ASN A 171 -11.41 -7.11 -14.89
CA ASN A 171 -12.36 -7.95 -14.16
C ASN A 171 -11.80 -9.32 -13.75
N GLU A 172 -10.50 -9.47 -13.60
CA GLU A 172 -9.92 -10.65 -12.99
C GLU A 172 -10.31 -10.74 -11.51
N THR A 173 -10.38 -11.96 -10.96
CA THR A 173 -10.54 -12.10 -9.50
C THR A 173 -9.24 -11.66 -8.79
N ILE A 174 -9.34 -11.12 -7.57
CA ILE A 174 -8.14 -10.78 -6.77
C ILE A 174 -7.23 -12.01 -6.57
N LYS A 175 -7.80 -13.22 -6.50
CA LYS A 175 -7.03 -14.46 -6.43
C LYS A 175 -6.21 -14.69 -7.70
N THR A 176 -6.77 -14.48 -8.90
CA THR A 176 -6.05 -14.61 -10.17
C THR A 176 -4.97 -13.56 -10.32
N ALA A 177 -5.27 -12.32 -9.89
CA ALA A 177 -4.32 -11.21 -9.88
C ALA A 177 -3.26 -11.31 -8.77
N ASN A 178 -3.32 -12.36 -7.93
CA ASN A 178 -2.44 -12.55 -6.76
C ASN A 178 -2.43 -11.35 -5.80
N ILE A 179 -3.60 -10.79 -5.54
CA ILE A 179 -3.80 -9.68 -4.60
C ILE A 179 -4.36 -10.23 -3.29
N GLY A 180 -3.60 -10.08 -2.22
CA GLY A 180 -4.04 -10.33 -0.86
C GLY A 180 -4.80 -9.14 -0.29
N PHE A 181 -6.05 -9.35 0.15
CA PHE A 181 -6.82 -8.27 0.76
C PHE A 181 -6.23 -7.86 2.12
N ALA A 182 -5.92 -8.85 2.97
CA ALA A 182 -5.34 -8.62 4.30
C ALA A 182 -3.99 -7.90 4.21
N GLU A 183 -3.11 -8.40 3.35
CA GLU A 183 -1.79 -7.81 3.08
C GLU A 183 -1.92 -6.37 2.57
N SER A 184 -2.91 -6.10 1.71
CA SER A 184 -3.15 -4.74 1.21
C SER A 184 -3.59 -3.78 2.33
N MET A 185 -4.34 -4.25 3.33
CA MET A 185 -4.75 -3.42 4.47
C MET A 185 -3.57 -3.12 5.40
N HIS A 186 -2.72 -4.11 5.67
CA HIS A 186 -1.45 -3.93 6.37
C HIS A 186 -0.57 -2.87 5.68
N GLU A 187 -0.43 -2.94 4.37
CA GLU A 187 0.36 -1.99 3.58
C GLU A 187 -0.13 -0.53 3.71
N TYR A 188 -1.42 -0.27 3.86
CA TYR A 188 -1.91 1.08 4.14
C TYR A 188 -1.48 1.59 5.52
N ILE A 189 -1.54 0.73 6.55
CA ILE A 189 -1.09 1.06 7.90
C ILE A 189 0.42 1.35 7.88
N LEU A 190 1.20 0.50 7.21
CA LEU A 190 2.64 0.65 7.07
C LEU A 190 3.03 1.93 6.30
N LYS A 191 2.28 2.29 5.25
CA LYS A 191 2.49 3.56 4.54
C LYS A 191 2.33 4.76 5.47
N TRP A 192 1.27 4.80 6.27
CA TRP A 192 1.06 5.89 7.24
C TRP A 192 2.16 5.92 8.31
N TYR A 193 2.54 4.77 8.85
CA TYR A 193 3.66 4.67 9.78
C TYR A 193 4.94 5.29 9.20
N ASN A 194 5.22 5.02 7.92
CA ASN A 194 6.43 5.50 7.25
C ASN A 194 6.40 7.00 6.94
N THR A 195 5.23 7.64 6.89
CA THR A 195 5.15 9.12 6.73
C THR A 195 5.70 9.87 7.93
N LYS A 196 5.70 9.24 9.12
CA LYS A 196 6.05 9.86 10.41
C LYS A 196 5.17 11.07 10.74
N ASP A 197 4.04 11.22 10.08
CA ASP A 197 3.06 12.27 10.32
C ASP A 197 2.12 11.83 11.44
N GLU A 198 2.19 12.51 12.59
CA GLU A 198 1.41 12.16 13.78
C GLU A 198 -0.10 12.19 13.54
N SER A 199 -0.57 12.95 12.56
CA SER A 199 -1.98 12.99 12.19
C SER A 199 -2.51 11.66 11.65
N THR A 200 -1.61 10.77 11.19
CA THR A 200 -1.97 9.44 10.70
C THR A 200 -2.14 8.40 11.82
N PHE A 201 -1.57 8.62 13.01
CA PHE A 201 -1.57 7.61 14.07
C PHE A 201 -2.98 7.21 14.56
N PRO A 202 -3.92 8.16 14.78
CA PRO A 202 -5.31 7.79 15.09
C PRO A 202 -5.97 7.00 13.95
N LEU A 203 -5.67 7.35 12.69
CA LEU A 203 -6.21 6.67 11.51
C LEU A 203 -5.66 5.23 11.40
N MET A 204 -4.36 5.05 11.67
CA MET A 204 -3.75 3.72 11.77
C MET A 204 -4.50 2.84 12.77
N LYS A 205 -4.79 3.38 13.98
CA LYS A 205 -5.52 2.65 15.01
C LYS A 205 -6.91 2.26 14.57
N GLU A 206 -7.67 3.18 13.94
CA GLU A 206 -9.01 2.88 13.41
C GLU A 206 -8.97 1.74 12.39
N ILE A 207 -8.05 1.78 11.43
CA ILE A 207 -7.95 0.79 10.37
C ILE A 207 -7.43 -0.55 10.89
N ALA A 208 -6.44 -0.55 11.80
CA ALA A 208 -5.92 -1.77 12.41
C ALA A 208 -7.01 -2.51 13.23
N LEU A 209 -7.89 -1.77 13.90
CA LEU A 209 -9.03 -2.37 14.61
C LEU A 209 -10.03 -3.03 13.66
N LEU A 210 -10.31 -2.45 12.50
CA LEU A 210 -11.15 -3.08 11.47
C LEU A 210 -10.46 -4.29 10.85
N TYR A 211 -9.13 -4.24 10.73
CA TYR A 211 -8.35 -5.35 10.20
C TYR A 211 -8.44 -6.57 11.14
N VAL A 212 -8.14 -6.40 12.43
CA VAL A 212 -8.20 -7.50 13.39
C VAL A 212 -9.64 -8.01 13.61
N GLU A 213 -10.68 -7.17 13.48
CA GLU A 213 -12.07 -7.59 13.53
C GLU A 213 -12.40 -8.58 12.40
N GLN A 214 -11.91 -8.34 11.19
CA GLN A 214 -12.22 -9.20 10.02
C GLN A 214 -11.26 -10.38 9.87
N TYR A 215 -10.05 -10.28 10.42
CA TYR A 215 -9.00 -11.30 10.33
C TYR A 215 -8.45 -11.62 11.72
N PRO A 216 -9.28 -12.22 12.60
CA PRO A 216 -8.90 -12.46 14.01
C PRO A 216 -7.81 -13.53 14.21
N ASP A 217 -7.48 -14.30 13.17
CA ASP A 217 -6.42 -15.31 13.19
C ASP A 217 -5.11 -14.79 12.58
N ASP A 218 -5.08 -13.53 12.12
CA ASP A 218 -3.89 -12.92 11.52
C ASP A 218 -3.06 -12.17 12.58
N VAL A 219 -1.88 -12.69 12.87
CA VAL A 219 -0.96 -12.14 13.88
C VAL A 219 -0.52 -10.71 13.52
N ILE A 220 -0.36 -10.41 12.22
CA ILE A 220 0.02 -9.07 11.74
C ILE A 220 -1.04 -8.04 12.16
N ALA A 221 -2.32 -8.39 12.11
CA ALA A 221 -3.40 -7.48 12.50
C ALA A 221 -3.29 -7.07 13.98
N TYR A 222 -2.93 -7.99 14.86
CA TYR A 222 -2.72 -7.69 16.28
C TYR A 222 -1.48 -6.82 16.51
N ASN A 223 -0.41 -7.07 15.77
CA ASN A 223 0.80 -6.25 15.82
C ASN A 223 0.51 -4.81 15.36
N ASP A 224 -0.26 -4.65 14.29
CA ASP A 224 -0.65 -3.34 13.77
C ASP A 224 -1.47 -2.52 14.77
N VAL A 225 -2.45 -3.14 15.46
CA VAL A 225 -3.19 -2.47 16.55
C VAL A 225 -2.25 -2.09 17.69
N GLY A 226 -1.38 -2.99 18.10
CA GLY A 226 -0.42 -2.73 19.17
C GLY A 226 0.51 -1.57 18.88
N ILE A 227 1.07 -1.52 17.67
CA ILE A 227 1.92 -0.42 17.21
C ILE A 227 1.13 0.90 17.16
N ALA A 228 -0.05 0.92 16.55
CA ALA A 228 -0.87 2.12 16.45
C ALA A 228 -1.33 2.63 17.83
N ALA A 229 -1.61 1.72 18.78
CA ALA A 229 -1.91 2.04 20.16
C ALA A 229 -0.72 2.68 20.88
N MET A 230 0.52 2.19 20.65
CA MET A 230 1.72 2.82 21.19
C MET A 230 1.90 4.26 20.69
N PHE A 231 1.70 4.53 19.41
CA PHE A 231 1.79 5.87 18.83
C PHE A 231 0.70 6.82 19.30
N THR A 232 -0.46 6.29 19.70
CA THR A 232 -1.53 7.08 20.34
C THR A 232 -1.45 7.12 21.87
N ASN A 233 -0.31 6.68 22.43
CA ASN A 233 -0.02 6.60 23.87
C ASN A 233 -1.01 5.75 24.68
N ASP A 234 -1.63 4.77 24.06
CA ASP A 234 -2.56 3.81 24.68
C ASP A 234 -1.81 2.51 24.99
N LEU A 235 -0.86 2.59 25.96
CA LEU A 235 0.07 1.49 26.23
C LEU A 235 -0.63 0.23 26.76
N GLU A 236 -1.74 0.37 27.48
CA GLU A 236 -2.51 -0.78 27.97
C GLU A 236 -3.17 -1.52 26.80
N MET A 237 -3.76 -0.79 25.85
CA MET A 237 -4.29 -1.40 24.63
C MET A 237 -3.18 -2.08 23.83
N ALA A 238 -2.02 -1.44 23.68
CA ALA A 238 -0.87 -2.02 23.00
C ALA A 238 -0.47 -3.35 23.62
N LYS A 239 -0.32 -3.41 24.98
CA LYS A 239 -0.01 -4.63 25.70
C LYS A 239 -1.03 -5.73 25.45
N GLN A 240 -2.33 -5.40 25.51
CA GLN A 240 -3.40 -6.39 25.29
C GLN A 240 -3.35 -6.99 23.88
N TYR A 241 -3.12 -6.18 22.86
CA TYR A 241 -3.10 -6.66 21.47
C TYR A 241 -1.80 -7.42 21.16
N PHE A 242 -0.64 -6.95 21.59
CA PHE A 242 0.59 -7.72 21.45
C PHE A 242 0.53 -9.06 22.19
N GLN A 243 -0.08 -9.10 23.38
CA GLN A 243 -0.27 -10.34 24.12
C GLN A 243 -1.13 -11.35 23.35
N LYS A 244 -2.25 -10.90 22.77
CA LYS A 244 -3.12 -11.76 21.96
C LYS A 244 -2.41 -12.28 20.71
N GLY A 245 -1.65 -11.42 20.00
CA GLY A 245 -0.87 -11.86 18.86
C GLY A 245 0.19 -12.88 19.24
N TYR A 246 0.89 -12.68 20.37
CA TYR A 246 1.87 -13.63 20.90
C TYR A 246 1.23 -14.98 21.30
N GLU A 247 -0.01 -14.97 21.78
CA GLU A 247 -0.77 -16.20 22.07
C GLU A 247 -1.13 -16.98 20.80
N LEU A 248 -1.33 -16.29 19.66
CA LEU A 248 -1.57 -16.91 18.36
C LEU A 248 -0.30 -17.48 17.74
N ASP A 249 0.80 -16.74 17.81
CA ASP A 249 2.11 -17.20 17.33
C ASP A 249 3.22 -16.86 18.34
N PRO A 250 3.54 -17.78 19.26
CA PRO A 250 4.62 -17.60 20.22
C PRO A 250 6.03 -17.59 19.60
N SER A 251 6.17 -17.90 18.31
CA SER A 251 7.44 -17.88 17.60
C SER A 251 7.75 -16.52 16.95
N ASP A 252 6.77 -15.60 16.89
CA ASP A 252 6.97 -14.24 16.34
C ASP A 252 7.80 -13.38 17.31
N MET A 253 9.09 -13.28 17.04
CA MET A 253 10.04 -12.54 17.87
C MET A 253 9.87 -11.02 17.77
N LEU A 254 9.35 -10.51 16.63
CA LEU A 254 9.06 -9.08 16.50
C LEU A 254 7.93 -8.68 17.45
N LEU A 255 6.86 -9.45 17.46
CA LEU A 255 5.72 -9.23 18.35
C LEU A 255 6.12 -9.39 19.81
N LEU A 256 6.92 -10.40 20.13
CA LEU A 256 7.47 -10.61 21.47
C LEU A 256 8.33 -9.42 21.93
N SER A 257 9.16 -8.87 21.04
CA SER A 257 9.95 -7.66 21.29
C SER A 257 9.07 -6.45 21.59
N ASN A 258 8.00 -6.25 20.79
CA ASN A 258 7.05 -5.17 21.00
C ASN A 258 6.32 -5.31 22.34
N LEU A 259 5.92 -6.54 22.71
CA LEU A 259 5.29 -6.84 24.00
C LEU A 259 6.25 -6.55 25.16
N ALA A 260 7.51 -6.97 25.06
CA ALA A 260 8.52 -6.70 26.08
C ALA A 260 8.72 -5.19 26.28
N ARG A 261 8.81 -4.43 25.18
CA ARG A 261 8.99 -2.98 25.20
C ARG A 261 7.80 -2.25 25.82
N VAL A 262 6.57 -2.63 25.50
CA VAL A 262 5.39 -1.99 26.06
C VAL A 262 5.24 -2.31 27.56
N CYS A 263 5.58 -3.54 28.00
CA CYS A 263 5.63 -3.88 29.43
C CYS A 263 6.64 -3.00 30.18
N TYR A 264 7.84 -2.79 29.61
CA TYR A 264 8.83 -1.89 30.20
C TYR A 264 8.29 -0.46 30.36
N ASN A 265 7.66 0.08 29.32
CA ASN A 265 7.09 1.44 29.32
C ASN A 265 5.94 1.59 30.35
N LEU A 266 5.19 0.53 30.63
CA LEU A 266 4.16 0.48 31.67
C LEU A 266 4.74 0.29 33.09
N GLY A 267 6.07 0.11 33.23
CA GLY A 267 6.72 -0.16 34.53
C GLY A 267 6.69 -1.62 34.94
N ASP A 268 6.10 -2.51 34.15
CA ASP A 268 6.08 -3.96 34.37
C ASP A 268 7.42 -4.57 33.92
N LYS A 269 8.46 -4.28 34.72
CA LYS A 269 9.84 -4.72 34.45
C LYS A 269 10.00 -6.23 34.50
N GLU A 270 9.21 -6.90 35.32
CA GLU A 270 9.27 -8.35 35.49
C GLU A 270 8.82 -9.05 34.18
N SER A 271 7.65 -8.69 33.67
CA SER A 271 7.16 -9.22 32.40
C SER A 271 8.09 -8.86 31.23
N SER A 272 8.59 -7.64 31.19
CA SER A 272 9.54 -7.21 30.17
C SER A 272 10.82 -8.07 30.17
N LYS A 273 11.45 -8.26 31.36
CA LYS A 273 12.63 -9.13 31.54
C LYS A 273 12.34 -10.55 31.08
N LYS A 274 11.19 -11.11 31.48
CA LYS A 274 10.74 -12.44 31.05
C LYS A 274 10.71 -12.58 29.53
N TYR A 275 10.08 -11.65 28.83
CA TYR A 275 9.94 -11.71 27.37
C TYR A 275 11.28 -11.54 26.64
N TYR A 276 12.14 -10.62 27.07
CA TYR A 276 13.51 -10.53 26.53
C TYR A 276 14.35 -11.77 26.84
N THR A 277 14.13 -12.42 27.97
CA THR A 277 14.81 -13.70 28.29
C THR A 277 14.38 -14.80 27.31
N ILE A 278 13.08 -14.89 26.98
CA ILE A 278 12.60 -15.84 25.96
C ILE A 278 13.26 -15.51 24.60
N MET A 279 13.25 -14.24 24.19
CA MET A 279 13.84 -13.80 22.92
C MET A 279 15.35 -14.07 22.85
N SER A 280 16.07 -14.01 23.99
CA SER A 280 17.51 -14.29 24.03
C SER A 280 17.88 -15.74 23.71
N LEU A 281 16.89 -16.64 23.70
CA LEU A 281 17.01 -18.06 23.34
C LEU A 281 16.64 -18.32 21.86
N SER A 282 16.35 -17.29 21.08
CA SER A 282 16.06 -17.43 19.65
C SER A 282 17.22 -18.10 18.92
N GLU A 283 16.89 -18.95 17.94
CA GLU A 283 17.87 -19.55 17.03
C GLU A 283 18.45 -18.51 16.05
N ASN A 284 17.76 -17.39 15.85
CA ASN A 284 18.26 -16.26 15.07
C ASN A 284 19.29 -15.47 15.91
N PRO A 285 20.56 -15.42 15.47
CA PRO A 285 21.63 -14.76 16.25
C PRO A 285 21.36 -13.27 16.50
N ASP A 286 20.78 -12.56 15.53
CA ASP A 286 20.54 -11.11 15.64
C ASP A 286 19.46 -10.82 16.70
N GLU A 287 18.40 -11.60 16.74
CA GLU A 287 17.35 -11.50 17.76
C GLU A 287 17.87 -11.82 19.15
N SER A 288 18.63 -12.92 19.24
CA SER A 288 19.26 -13.37 20.50
C SER A 288 20.24 -12.33 21.04
N GLU A 289 21.10 -11.77 20.18
CA GLU A 289 22.07 -10.73 20.57
C GLU A 289 21.37 -9.44 20.99
N TYR A 290 20.35 -9.00 20.24
CA TYR A 290 19.54 -7.84 20.59
C TYR A 290 18.93 -7.99 21.99
N ALA A 291 18.30 -9.11 22.28
CA ALA A 291 17.68 -9.36 23.58
C ALA A 291 18.70 -9.41 24.72
N LYS A 292 19.86 -10.06 24.52
CA LYS A 292 20.96 -10.10 25.50
C LYS A 292 21.51 -8.70 25.78
N ASN A 293 21.64 -7.85 24.77
CA ASN A 293 22.07 -6.47 24.95
C ASN A 293 21.06 -5.67 25.78
N ILE A 294 19.76 -5.83 25.54
CA ILE A 294 18.72 -5.18 26.36
C ILE A 294 18.78 -5.68 27.81
N LEU A 295 18.87 -7.00 28.02
CA LEU A 295 18.94 -7.58 29.37
C LEU A 295 20.16 -7.07 30.17
N SER A 296 21.32 -6.98 29.53
CA SER A 296 22.54 -6.51 30.18
C SER A 296 22.56 -5.01 30.48
N ASN A 297 21.84 -4.20 29.70
CA ASN A 297 21.86 -2.74 29.89
C ASN A 297 20.74 -2.21 30.79
N TYR A 298 19.58 -2.84 30.80
CA TYR A 298 18.37 -2.31 31.46
C TYR A 298 17.88 -3.16 32.64
N PHE A 299 18.40 -4.38 32.81
CA PHE A 299 17.95 -5.32 33.85
C PHE A 299 19.10 -5.87 34.72
N VAL A 300 20.18 -5.10 34.82
CA VAL A 300 21.29 -5.41 35.77
C VAL A 300 20.79 -5.22 37.21
N GLU A 301 21.03 -6.17 38.07
CA GLU A 301 20.76 -6.12 39.52
C GLU A 301 21.74 -5.20 40.24
#